data_eac285f7bdfde027004d7f8775e348ef
#
_entry.id   eac285f7bdfde027004d7f8775e348ef
#
_cell.length_a   1.000
_cell.length_b   1.000
_cell.length_c   1.000
_cell.angle_alpha   90.00
_cell.angle_beta   90.00
_cell.angle_gamma   90.00
#
_symmetry.space_group_name_H-M   'P 1'
#
loop_
_entity.id
_entity.type
_entity.pdbx_description
1 polymer ?
#
loop_
_entity_poly.entity_id
_entity_poly.type
_entity_poly.pdbx_seq_one_letter_code
_entity_poly.pdbx_strand_id
1 'polypeptide(L)'
;MNPGEVVWVDVVIPAADPLWRVDVGEAFVWLGRVWAEVVAGRLAPVDPPPVVHRGAPRHADLGRAVCFAGIGSGEVVVGDRKVVGLSQRRTRDWARFQCLVHGRFDAEDSMSVLAPHLTTGVFGDRLRARLAGGVVAVARPRLLP
;
A
#
# COMPACT_ATOMS: atom_id res chain seq x y z
N MET A 1 15.74 7.94 1.17
CA MET A 1 14.73 7.22 1.97
C MET A 1 15.44 6.64 3.19
N ASN A 2 15.05 7.06 4.39
CA ASN A 2 15.71 6.59 5.62
C ASN A 2 15.31 5.13 5.87
N PRO A 3 16.25 4.18 6.09
CA PRO A 3 15.93 2.74 6.22
C PRO A 3 14.98 2.39 7.37
N GLY A 4 14.63 3.39 8.20
CA GLY A 4 13.74 3.25 9.33
C GLY A 4 12.26 3.59 9.06
N GLU A 5 11.93 4.13 7.89
CA GLU A 5 10.61 4.73 7.63
C GLU A 5 9.70 3.84 6.78
N VAL A 6 10.23 2.78 6.20
CA VAL A 6 9.51 1.88 5.32
C VAL A 6 9.78 0.42 5.70
N VAL A 7 8.73 -0.38 5.75
CA VAL A 7 8.82 -1.84 5.77
C VAL A 7 8.49 -2.34 4.38
N TRP A 8 9.45 -3.00 3.77
CA TRP A 8 9.30 -3.65 2.47
C TRP A 8 9.41 -5.16 2.65
N VAL A 9 8.43 -5.90 2.15
CA VAL A 9 8.41 -7.37 2.22
C VAL A 9 8.13 -7.93 0.84
N ASP A 10 8.99 -8.83 0.39
CA ASP A 10 8.76 -9.65 -0.80
C ASP A 10 8.24 -11.03 -0.37
N VAL A 11 7.12 -11.44 -0.97
CA VAL A 11 6.55 -12.78 -0.79
C VAL A 11 6.56 -13.47 -2.15
N VAL A 12 7.19 -14.63 -2.24
CA VAL A 12 7.24 -15.44 -3.48
C VAL A 12 6.46 -16.72 -3.26
N ILE A 13 5.47 -16.96 -4.13
CA ILE A 13 4.63 -18.15 -4.12
C ILE A 13 4.86 -18.93 -5.40
N PRO A 14 5.49 -20.13 -5.33
CA PRO A 14 5.58 -21.04 -6.46
C PRO A 14 4.19 -21.53 -6.94
N ALA A 15 4.05 -21.83 -8.23
CA ALA A 15 2.78 -22.30 -8.77
C ALA A 15 2.27 -23.62 -8.16
N ALA A 16 3.19 -24.44 -7.61
CA ALA A 16 2.84 -25.68 -6.92
C ALA A 16 2.47 -25.49 -5.44
N ASP A 17 2.59 -24.26 -4.90
CA ASP A 17 2.31 -23.97 -3.49
C ASP A 17 0.79 -23.96 -3.22
N PRO A 18 0.30 -24.51 -2.10
CA PRO A 18 -1.12 -24.46 -1.72
C PRO A 18 -1.71 -23.03 -1.62
N LEU A 19 -0.87 -22.02 -1.39
CA LEU A 19 -1.28 -20.61 -1.38
C LEU A 19 -1.42 -20.01 -2.78
N TRP A 20 -1.00 -20.74 -3.81
CA TRP A 20 -1.16 -20.28 -5.19
C TRP A 20 -2.65 -20.03 -5.52
N ARG A 21 -2.94 -18.91 -6.14
CA ARG A 21 -4.26 -18.58 -6.67
C ARG A 21 -4.15 -18.34 -8.17
N VAL A 22 -5.01 -18.99 -8.93
CA VAL A 22 -5.07 -18.80 -10.39
C VAL A 22 -5.55 -17.39 -10.71
N ASP A 23 -6.60 -16.95 -10.03
CA ASP A 23 -7.11 -15.59 -10.14
C ASP A 23 -6.18 -14.59 -9.46
N VAL A 24 -5.79 -13.56 -10.22
CA VAL A 24 -4.85 -12.52 -9.74
C VAL A 24 -5.46 -11.69 -8.63
N GLY A 25 -6.75 -11.36 -8.72
CA GLY A 25 -7.45 -10.58 -7.69
C GLY A 25 -7.57 -11.34 -6.37
N GLU A 26 -7.91 -12.63 -6.43
CA GLU A 26 -7.96 -13.48 -5.24
C GLU A 26 -6.58 -13.65 -4.59
N ALA A 27 -5.51 -13.68 -5.40
CA ALA A 27 -4.15 -13.70 -4.89
C ALA A 27 -3.81 -12.45 -4.07
N PHE A 28 -4.25 -11.27 -4.48
CA PHE A 28 -4.10 -10.05 -3.69
C PHE A 28 -4.96 -10.07 -2.40
N VAL A 29 -6.18 -10.57 -2.49
CA VAL A 29 -7.12 -10.53 -1.36
C VAL A 29 -6.65 -11.37 -0.19
N TRP A 30 -6.13 -12.59 -0.40
CA TRP A 30 -5.67 -13.41 0.73
C TRP A 30 -4.47 -12.77 1.42
N LEU A 31 -3.52 -12.22 0.64
CA LEU A 31 -2.35 -11.55 1.21
C LEU A 31 -2.74 -10.26 1.94
N GLY A 32 -3.68 -9.52 1.37
CA GLY A 32 -4.25 -8.33 2.02
C GLY A 32 -4.90 -8.65 3.37
N ARG A 33 -5.58 -9.80 3.51
CA ARG A 33 -6.16 -10.24 4.80
C ARG A 33 -5.07 -10.46 5.84
N VAL A 34 -3.98 -11.14 5.49
CA VAL A 34 -2.84 -11.33 6.39
C VAL A 34 -2.29 -9.97 6.85
N TRP A 35 -2.11 -9.04 5.93
CA TRP A 35 -1.64 -7.70 6.26
C TRP A 35 -2.64 -6.91 7.11
N ALA A 36 -3.95 -7.02 6.85
CA ALA A 36 -4.96 -6.34 7.65
C ALA A 36 -4.92 -6.77 9.12
N GLU A 37 -4.74 -8.06 9.39
CA GLU A 37 -4.56 -8.59 10.74
C GLU A 37 -3.29 -8.07 11.40
N VAL A 38 -2.16 -8.08 10.66
CA VAL A 38 -0.87 -7.59 11.18
C VAL A 38 -0.95 -6.10 11.55
N VAL A 39 -1.52 -5.26 10.67
CA VAL A 39 -1.59 -3.82 10.94
C VAL A 39 -2.65 -3.47 11.98
N ALA A 40 -3.75 -4.21 12.08
CA ALA A 40 -4.75 -4.01 13.12
C ALA A 40 -4.17 -4.15 14.52
N GLY A 41 -3.23 -5.09 14.71
CA GLY A 41 -2.52 -5.25 15.97
C GLY A 41 -1.44 -4.19 16.25
N ARG A 42 -1.15 -3.30 15.30
CA ARG A 42 -0.10 -2.28 15.38
C ARG A 42 -0.61 -0.85 15.33
N LEU A 43 -1.79 -0.63 14.81
CA LEU A 43 -2.45 0.67 14.86
C LEU A 43 -3.10 0.86 16.23
N ALA A 44 -3.08 2.11 16.73
CA ALA A 44 -4.02 2.49 17.77
C ALA A 44 -5.46 2.22 17.27
N PRO A 45 -6.43 1.96 18.15
CA PRO A 45 -7.81 1.80 17.73
C PRO A 45 -8.24 2.92 16.78
N VAL A 46 -8.64 2.55 15.57
CA VAL A 46 -9.08 3.48 14.52
C VAL A 46 -10.47 3.08 14.05
N ASP A 47 -11.26 4.09 13.69
CA ASP A 47 -12.59 3.92 13.13
C ASP A 47 -12.65 4.60 11.74
N PRO A 48 -12.98 3.89 10.68
CA PRO A 48 -13.21 2.44 10.62
C PRO A 48 -11.91 1.62 10.80
N PRO A 49 -12.01 0.33 11.17
CA PRO A 49 -10.84 -0.54 11.30
C PRO A 49 -10.17 -0.81 9.95
N PRO A 50 -8.90 -1.29 9.92
CA PRO A 50 -8.23 -1.70 8.70
C PRO A 50 -8.98 -2.82 7.99
N VAL A 51 -9.25 -2.63 6.71
CA VAL A 51 -9.93 -3.63 5.88
C VAL A 51 -9.22 -3.81 4.54
N VAL A 52 -9.42 -4.95 3.90
CA VAL A 52 -8.96 -5.21 2.53
C VAL A 52 -9.90 -4.53 1.55
N HIS A 53 -9.36 -3.64 0.73
CA HIS A 53 -10.13 -3.06 -0.36
C HIS A 53 -10.47 -4.11 -1.42
N ARG A 54 -11.74 -4.17 -1.79
CA ARG A 54 -12.25 -5.02 -2.85
C ARG A 54 -13.03 -4.17 -3.84
N GLY A 55 -12.89 -4.48 -5.10
CA GLY A 55 -13.61 -3.78 -6.16
C GLY A 55 -12.73 -2.89 -7.02
N ALA A 56 -13.35 -1.93 -7.69
CA ALA A 56 -12.67 -1.06 -8.64
C ALA A 56 -11.58 -0.22 -7.99
N PRO A 57 -10.48 0.08 -8.70
CA PRO A 57 -9.44 0.97 -8.20
C PRO A 57 -10.01 2.35 -7.86
N ARG A 58 -9.56 2.92 -6.73
CA ARG A 58 -9.84 4.32 -6.35
C ARG A 58 -8.63 5.19 -6.65
N HIS A 59 -8.86 6.45 -7.04
CA HIS A 59 -7.80 7.42 -7.37
C HIS A 59 -6.78 6.88 -8.38
N ALA A 60 -7.24 6.13 -9.38
CA ALA A 60 -6.37 5.42 -10.32
C ALA A 60 -5.53 6.36 -11.19
N ASP A 61 -6.01 7.56 -11.49
CA ASP A 61 -5.29 8.62 -12.21
C ASP A 61 -4.06 9.09 -11.41
N LEU A 62 -4.22 9.33 -10.11
CA LEU A 62 -3.13 9.71 -9.22
C LEU A 62 -2.21 8.53 -8.91
N GLY A 63 -2.75 7.32 -8.79
CA GLY A 63 -2.01 6.08 -8.55
C GLY A 63 -1.04 5.72 -9.68
N ARG A 64 -1.28 6.19 -10.91
CA ARG A 64 -0.33 6.04 -12.02
C ARG A 64 0.91 6.92 -11.86
N ALA A 65 0.79 8.05 -11.18
CA ALA A 65 1.92 8.94 -10.90
C ALA A 65 2.67 8.50 -9.63
N VAL A 66 1.93 8.15 -8.59
CA VAL A 66 2.49 7.69 -7.30
C VAL A 66 1.66 6.52 -6.78
N CYS A 67 2.28 5.36 -6.64
CA CYS A 67 1.60 4.10 -6.27
C CYS A 67 0.74 4.24 -5.01
N PHE A 68 1.21 4.96 -3.98
CA PHE A 68 0.47 5.16 -2.72
C PHE A 68 -0.70 6.15 -2.83
N ALA A 69 -0.79 6.94 -3.89
CA ALA A 69 -1.93 7.83 -4.11
C ALA A 69 -3.18 7.07 -4.59
N GLY A 70 -3.01 5.94 -5.30
CA GLY A 70 -4.10 5.06 -5.72
C GLY A 70 -4.40 3.97 -4.70
N ILE A 71 -5.58 3.36 -4.79
CA ILE A 71 -5.97 2.17 -4.02
C ILE A 71 -6.40 1.08 -5.00
N GLY A 72 -5.72 -0.06 -4.96
CA GLY A 72 -6.01 -1.24 -5.75
C GLY A 72 -6.71 -2.34 -4.94
N SER A 73 -7.30 -3.31 -5.65
CA SER A 73 -7.88 -4.49 -5.00
C SER A 73 -6.83 -5.28 -4.22
N GLY A 74 -7.17 -5.71 -3.02
CA GLY A 74 -6.29 -6.45 -2.11
C GLY A 74 -5.48 -5.57 -1.16
N GLU A 75 -5.34 -4.27 -1.44
CA GLU A 75 -4.62 -3.35 -0.56
C GLU A 75 -5.38 -3.09 0.74
N VAL A 76 -4.66 -2.78 1.82
CA VAL A 76 -5.27 -2.52 3.13
C VAL A 76 -5.52 -1.03 3.29
N VAL A 77 -6.72 -0.69 3.72
CA VAL A 77 -7.17 0.70 3.89
C VAL A 77 -7.86 0.91 5.24
N VAL A 78 -7.80 2.15 5.71
CA VAL A 78 -8.63 2.69 6.79
C VAL A 78 -9.48 3.79 6.18
N GLY A 79 -10.77 3.52 5.93
CA GLY A 79 -11.62 4.40 5.13
C GLY A 79 -11.11 4.55 3.70
N ASP A 80 -10.75 5.76 3.29
CA ASP A 80 -10.14 6.07 1.99
C ASP A 80 -8.60 6.25 2.06
N ARG A 81 -7.97 5.83 3.15
CA ARG A 81 -6.55 6.03 3.40
C ARG A 81 -5.81 4.70 3.28
N LYS A 82 -4.76 4.65 2.46
CA LYS A 82 -3.94 3.45 2.27
C LYS A 82 -3.01 3.22 3.47
N VAL A 83 -2.99 1.98 3.95
CA VAL A 83 -2.09 1.50 5.01
C VAL A 83 -1.02 0.60 4.41
N VAL A 84 -1.42 -0.35 3.56
CA VAL A 84 -0.52 -1.31 2.92
C VAL A 84 -0.69 -1.24 1.42
N GLY A 85 0.39 -0.98 0.71
CA GLY A 85 0.46 -1.09 -0.75
C GLY A 85 0.91 -2.49 -1.16
N LEU A 86 0.24 -3.06 -2.16
CA LEU A 86 0.59 -4.36 -2.73
C LEU A 86 0.80 -4.24 -4.23
N SER A 87 1.85 -4.85 -4.72
CA SER A 87 2.05 -5.09 -6.15
C SER A 87 2.38 -6.55 -6.41
N GLN A 88 2.09 -7.02 -7.62
CA GLN A 88 2.37 -8.40 -8.01
C GLN A 88 3.08 -8.43 -9.36
N ARG A 89 4.14 -9.21 -9.44
CA ARG A 89 4.69 -9.72 -10.70
C ARG A 89 4.45 -11.23 -10.77
N ARG A 90 3.92 -11.69 -11.88
CA ARG A 90 3.54 -13.09 -12.05
C ARG A 90 4.16 -13.67 -13.33
N THR A 91 4.62 -14.90 -13.20
CA THR A 91 4.98 -15.77 -14.30
C THR A 91 4.08 -17.02 -14.29
N ARG A 92 4.33 -17.95 -15.18
CA ARG A 92 3.66 -19.27 -15.17
C ARG A 92 4.04 -20.10 -13.93
N ASP A 93 5.25 -19.90 -13.40
CA ASP A 93 5.86 -20.78 -12.42
C ASP A 93 5.86 -20.20 -11.00
N TRP A 94 5.67 -18.89 -10.85
CA TRP A 94 5.65 -18.19 -9.55
C TRP A 94 4.93 -16.84 -9.60
N ALA A 95 4.52 -16.39 -8.44
CA ALA A 95 4.05 -15.02 -8.21
C ALA A 95 4.92 -14.36 -7.12
N ARG A 96 5.43 -13.15 -7.37
CA ARG A 96 6.12 -12.32 -6.39
C ARG A 96 5.23 -11.15 -6.03
N PHE A 97 4.96 -11.00 -4.77
CA PHE A 97 4.27 -9.85 -4.21
C PHE A 97 5.28 -8.94 -3.54
N GLN A 98 5.12 -7.65 -3.74
CA GLN A 98 5.85 -6.62 -3.05
C GLN A 98 4.88 -5.88 -2.15
N CYS A 99 5.14 -5.90 -0.86
CA CYS A 99 4.31 -5.30 0.16
C CYS A 99 5.05 -4.11 0.77
N LEU A 100 4.38 -2.98 0.85
CA LEU A 100 4.97 -1.75 1.38
C LEU A 100 4.07 -1.16 2.48
N VAL A 101 4.69 -0.90 3.64
CA VAL A 101 4.07 -0.19 4.76
C VAL A 101 4.98 0.95 5.18
N HIS A 102 4.42 2.14 5.35
CA HIS A 102 5.16 3.28 5.88
C HIS A 102 5.13 3.28 7.42
N GLY A 103 6.30 3.37 8.05
CA GLY A 103 6.44 3.68 9.48
C GLY A 103 6.30 5.18 9.73
N ARG A 104 6.69 5.99 8.74
CA ARG A 104 6.47 7.43 8.63
C ARG A 104 6.24 7.76 7.17
N PHE A 105 5.33 8.67 6.89
CA PHE A 105 5.06 9.16 5.54
C PHE A 105 5.00 10.68 5.53
N ASP A 106 5.73 11.27 4.60
CA ASP A 106 5.72 12.71 4.31
C ASP A 106 5.32 12.94 2.86
N ALA A 107 4.26 13.70 2.66
CA ALA A 107 3.73 13.99 1.33
C ALA A 107 4.67 14.89 0.52
N GLU A 108 5.30 15.88 1.15
CA GLU A 108 6.20 16.81 0.46
C GLU A 108 7.50 16.12 0.04
N ASP A 109 8.04 15.24 0.88
CA ASP A 109 9.18 14.39 0.50
C ASP A 109 8.84 13.54 -0.73
N SER A 110 7.62 12.98 -0.77
CA SER A 110 7.14 12.19 -1.92
C SER A 110 6.96 13.06 -3.17
N MET A 111 6.47 14.29 -3.03
CA MET A 111 6.29 15.23 -4.14
C MET A 111 7.64 15.73 -4.68
N SER A 112 8.64 15.90 -3.83
CA SER A 112 9.95 16.48 -4.20
C SER A 112 10.74 15.65 -5.21
N VAL A 113 10.50 14.34 -5.27
CA VAL A 113 11.17 13.42 -6.20
C VAL A 113 10.44 13.22 -7.53
N LEU A 114 9.28 13.85 -7.71
CA LEU A 114 8.48 13.70 -8.91
C LEU A 114 8.89 14.75 -9.98
N ALA A 115 8.63 14.41 -11.23
CA ALA A 115 8.84 15.33 -12.33
C ALA A 115 7.90 16.56 -12.23
N PRO A 116 8.36 17.76 -12.63
CA PRO A 116 7.58 19.01 -12.46
C PRO A 116 6.16 18.97 -13.03
N HIS A 117 5.94 18.30 -14.16
CA HIS A 117 4.61 18.18 -14.76
C HIS A 117 3.60 17.38 -13.91
N LEU A 118 4.07 16.61 -12.93
CA LEU A 118 3.22 15.86 -11.98
C LEU A 118 2.97 16.64 -10.69
N THR A 119 3.73 17.70 -10.42
CA THR A 119 3.70 18.43 -9.14
C THR A 119 3.07 19.81 -9.23
N THR A 120 2.72 20.26 -10.44
CA THR A 120 2.17 21.59 -10.71
C THR A 120 0.71 21.54 -11.21
N GLY A 121 0.02 22.68 -11.09
CA GLY A 121 -1.36 22.85 -11.54
C GLY A 121 -2.36 21.98 -10.76
N VAL A 122 -3.57 21.88 -11.25
CA VAL A 122 -4.70 21.17 -10.60
C VAL A 122 -4.35 19.71 -10.29
N PHE A 123 -3.62 19.04 -11.18
CA PHE A 123 -3.20 17.65 -10.93
C PHE A 123 -2.23 17.55 -9.76
N GLY A 124 -1.20 18.42 -9.71
CA GLY A 124 -0.23 18.45 -8.62
C GLY A 124 -0.89 18.78 -7.27
N ASP A 125 -1.83 19.73 -7.24
CA ASP A 125 -2.58 20.07 -6.02
C ASP A 125 -3.43 18.90 -5.52
N ARG A 126 -4.11 18.19 -6.42
CA ARG A 126 -4.88 16.98 -6.08
C ARG A 126 -3.97 15.87 -5.57
N LEU A 127 -2.82 15.66 -6.22
CA LEU A 127 -1.85 14.64 -5.81
C LEU A 127 -1.30 14.93 -4.42
N ARG A 128 -0.90 16.19 -4.15
CA ARG A 128 -0.41 16.61 -2.83
C ARG A 128 -1.45 16.42 -1.75
N ALA A 129 -2.68 16.88 -1.97
CA ALA A 129 -3.79 16.69 -1.03
C ALA A 129 -4.08 15.21 -0.77
N ARG A 130 -4.03 14.38 -1.82
CA ARG A 130 -4.24 12.94 -1.71
C ARG A 130 -3.14 12.26 -0.90
N LEU A 131 -1.88 12.60 -1.13
CA LEU A 131 -0.76 12.04 -0.38
C LEU A 131 -0.80 12.48 1.10
N ALA A 132 -1.06 13.76 1.36
CA ALA A 132 -1.14 14.29 2.72
C ALA A 132 -2.26 13.65 3.56
N GLY A 133 -3.44 13.42 2.96
CA GLY A 133 -4.61 12.87 3.66
C GLY A 133 -4.86 11.37 3.43
N GLY A 134 -4.21 10.77 2.45
CA GLY A 134 -4.57 9.43 1.93
C GLY A 134 -3.64 8.28 2.34
N VAL A 135 -2.64 8.52 3.19
CA VAL A 135 -1.71 7.49 3.66
C VAL A 135 -1.76 7.39 5.18
N VAL A 136 -1.76 6.16 5.69
CA VAL A 136 -1.63 5.87 7.12
C VAL A 136 -0.26 5.28 7.38
N ALA A 137 0.52 5.91 8.24
CA ALA A 137 1.77 5.36 8.75
C ALA A 137 1.50 4.46 9.95
N VAL A 138 2.15 3.30 9.98
CA VAL A 138 2.05 2.33 11.09
C VAL A 138 3.26 2.56 12.01
N ALA A 139 3.00 3.04 13.22
CA ALA A 139 4.06 3.26 14.19
C ALA A 139 4.83 1.96 14.47
N ARG A 140 6.16 2.04 14.50
CA ARG A 140 6.98 0.91 14.93
C ARG A 140 6.72 0.62 16.40
N PRO A 141 6.67 -0.66 16.81
CA PRO A 141 6.76 -0.97 18.22
C PRO A 141 8.10 -0.40 18.73
N ARG A 142 8.05 0.35 19.83
CA ARG A 142 9.27 0.63 20.57
C ARG A 142 9.82 -0.74 20.97
N LEU A 143 11.01 -1.08 20.47
CA LEU A 143 11.77 -2.17 21.04
C LEU A 143 11.98 -1.74 22.50
N LEU A 144 11.43 -2.50 23.43
CA LEU A 144 11.76 -2.31 24.84
C LEU A 144 13.27 -2.54 24.97
N PRO A 145 13.95 -1.73 25.77
CA PRO A 145 15.38 -1.86 26.01
C PRO A 145 15.73 -3.21 26.58
#